data_968951ddd8faa9930d4bfa164bbeac97
#
_entry.id   968951ddd8faa9930d4bfa164bbeac97
#
_cell.length_a   1.000
_cell.length_b   1.000
_cell.length_c   1.000
_cell.angle_alpha   90.00
_cell.angle_beta   90.00
_cell.angle_gamma   90.00
#
_symmetry.space_group_name_H-M   'P 1'
#
loop_
_entity.id
_entity.type
_entity.pdbx_description
1 polymer ?
#
loop_
_entity_poly.entity_id
_entity_poly.type
_entity_poly.pdbx_seq_one_letter_code
_entity_poly.pdbx_strand_id
1 'polypeptide(L)'
;MVDLNLRRTLFGGNDIAIDLGTANTLIYVKGVGVVVDEPTLLAVNKSDNSIITIGREAKKLIGRVPDTIELVRPLRDGVISEIEMAEELVKTLLSRAIGRAYSRPRIVICVPNGVTSVEQLSLIHISEPTRPY
;
A
#
# COMPACT_ATOMS: atom_id res chain seq x y z
N MET A 1 -0.59 18.26 7.93
CA MET A 1 -0.18 17.48 6.73
C MET A 1 1.11 18.08 6.18
N VAL A 2 2.11 17.25 5.94
CA VAL A 2 3.39 17.71 5.38
C VAL A 2 3.19 17.99 3.89
N ASP A 3 3.65 19.14 3.41
CA ASP A 3 3.64 19.44 1.98
C ASP A 3 4.76 18.67 1.28
N LEU A 4 4.42 17.54 0.71
CA LEU A 4 5.34 16.66 0.00
C LEU A 4 5.92 17.32 -1.25
N ASN A 5 5.19 18.21 -1.90
CA ASN A 5 5.67 18.94 -3.07
C ASN A 5 6.79 19.90 -2.71
N LEU A 6 6.59 20.67 -1.65
CA LEU A 6 7.61 21.61 -1.17
C LEU A 6 8.88 20.87 -0.76
N ARG A 7 8.75 19.78 0.00
CA ARG A 7 9.87 18.95 0.43
C ARG A 7 10.64 18.37 -0.74
N ARG A 8 9.94 17.86 -1.72
CA ARG A 8 10.54 17.32 -2.94
C ARG A 8 11.34 18.39 -3.69
N THR A 9 10.78 19.57 -3.83
CA THR A 9 11.44 20.70 -4.53
C THR A 9 12.71 21.12 -3.80
N LEU A 10 12.66 21.20 -2.48
CA LEU A 10 13.80 21.65 -1.67
C LEU A 10 14.92 20.62 -1.53
N PHE A 11 14.58 19.34 -1.44
CA PHE A 11 15.54 18.29 -1.10
C PHE A 11 15.80 17.28 -2.22
N GLY A 12 15.11 17.42 -3.36
CA GLY A 12 15.35 16.59 -4.55
C GLY A 12 15.09 15.09 -4.36
N GLY A 13 14.45 14.69 -3.24
CA GLY A 13 14.28 13.30 -2.88
C GLY A 13 13.03 12.69 -3.48
N ASN A 14 13.20 11.69 -4.36
CA ASN A 14 12.11 10.88 -4.92
C ASN A 14 12.14 9.44 -4.41
N ASP A 15 12.92 9.17 -3.36
CA ASP A 15 13.07 7.81 -2.84
C ASP A 15 11.96 7.52 -1.85
N ILE A 16 11.29 6.38 -2.05
CA ILE A 16 10.17 5.92 -1.25
C ILE A 16 10.48 4.50 -0.79
N ALA A 17 10.26 4.23 0.47
CA ALA A 17 10.32 2.88 1.02
C ALA A 17 8.94 2.47 1.52
N ILE A 18 8.52 1.27 1.15
CA ILE A 18 7.27 0.67 1.60
C ILE A 18 7.61 -0.55 2.43
N ASP A 19 7.14 -0.59 3.65
CA ASP A 19 7.22 -1.77 4.52
C ASP A 19 5.84 -2.42 4.56
N LEU A 20 5.69 -3.50 3.80
CA LEU A 20 4.46 -4.27 3.71
C LEU A 20 4.46 -5.34 4.79
N GLY A 21 3.91 -5.00 5.94
CA GLY A 21 3.85 -5.88 7.11
C GLY A 21 2.52 -6.61 7.26
N THR A 22 2.51 -7.67 8.05
CA THR A 22 1.30 -8.46 8.35
C THR A 22 0.24 -7.61 9.05
N ALA A 23 0.65 -6.79 10.01
CA ALA A 23 -0.27 -5.96 10.80
C ALA A 23 -0.45 -4.56 10.22
N ASN A 24 0.65 -3.92 9.84
CA ASN A 24 0.66 -2.54 9.36
C ASN A 24 1.51 -2.39 8.11
N THR A 25 1.12 -1.46 7.26
CA THR A 25 1.89 -1.03 6.10
C THR A 25 2.37 0.40 6.34
N LEU A 26 3.68 0.60 6.21
CA LEU A 26 4.31 1.90 6.37
C LEU A 26 4.83 2.39 5.02
N ILE A 27 4.70 3.69 4.76
CA ILE A 27 5.35 4.33 3.62
C ILE A 27 6.21 5.46 4.15
N TYR A 28 7.48 5.40 3.80
CA TYR A 28 8.49 6.39 4.14
C TYR A 28 8.91 7.13 2.88
N VAL A 29 8.97 8.45 2.96
CA VAL A 29 9.47 9.31 1.89
C VAL A 29 10.76 9.97 2.35
N LYS A 30 11.82 9.83 1.57
CA LYS A 30 13.13 10.42 1.87
C LYS A 30 13.01 11.93 2.08
N GLY A 31 13.57 12.40 3.17
CA GLY A 31 13.53 13.82 3.55
C GLY A 31 12.24 14.30 4.20
N VAL A 32 11.24 13.42 4.30
CA VAL A 32 9.95 13.74 4.95
C VAL A 32 9.72 12.86 6.17
N GLY A 33 9.97 11.56 6.06
CA GLY A 33 9.70 10.58 7.10
C GLY A 33 8.55 9.66 6.75
N VAL A 34 7.96 9.03 7.76
CA VAL A 34 6.80 8.16 7.60
C VAL A 34 5.57 9.00 7.26
N VAL A 35 5.00 8.78 6.11
CA VAL A 35 3.81 9.52 5.62
C VAL A 35 2.55 8.66 5.63
N VAL A 36 2.69 7.35 5.69
CA VAL A 36 1.59 6.40 5.83
C VAL A 36 1.95 5.37 6.90
N ASP A 37 1.04 5.17 7.82
CA ASP A 37 1.06 4.10 8.82
C ASP A 37 -0.38 3.60 8.96
N GLU A 38 -0.70 2.54 8.22
CA GLU A 38 -2.06 2.04 8.11
C GLU A 38 -2.10 0.54 8.39
N PRO A 39 -3.18 0.05 9.03
CA PRO A 39 -3.41 -1.39 9.12
C PRO A 39 -3.43 -2.05 7.74
N THR A 40 -2.80 -3.21 7.63
CA THR A 40 -2.80 -4.02 6.41
C THR A 40 -4.12 -4.79 6.32
N LEU A 41 -5.19 -4.07 6.00
CA LEU A 41 -6.56 -4.55 6.05
C LEU A 41 -7.40 -3.85 4.99
N LEU A 42 -8.26 -4.62 4.32
CA LEU A 42 -9.25 -4.09 3.38
C LEU A 42 -10.64 -4.55 3.77
N ALA A 43 -11.64 -3.74 3.42
CA ALA A 43 -13.04 -4.13 3.42
C ALA A 43 -13.50 -4.23 1.96
N VAL A 44 -14.02 -5.38 1.57
CA VAL A 44 -14.44 -5.65 0.21
C VAL A 44 -15.91 -6.08 0.16
N ASN A 45 -16.55 -5.82 -0.97
CA ASN A 45 -17.89 -6.31 -1.23
C ASN A 45 -17.81 -7.78 -1.64
N LYS A 46 -18.56 -8.65 -0.95
CA LYS A 46 -18.55 -10.09 -1.22
C LYS A 46 -19.07 -10.47 -2.61
N SER A 47 -19.91 -9.63 -3.19
CA SER A 47 -20.55 -9.96 -4.46
C SER A 47 -19.60 -9.81 -5.67
N ASP A 48 -18.72 -8.82 -5.65
CA ASP A 48 -17.88 -8.47 -6.79
C ASP A 48 -16.41 -8.24 -6.42
N ASN A 49 -16.04 -8.45 -5.14
CA ASN A 49 -14.70 -8.19 -4.60
C ASN A 49 -14.22 -6.75 -4.75
N SER A 50 -15.13 -5.80 -5.00
CA SER A 50 -14.76 -4.39 -5.04
C SER A 50 -14.32 -3.89 -3.67
N ILE A 51 -13.30 -3.05 -3.66
CA ILE A 51 -12.77 -2.47 -2.43
C ILE A 51 -13.67 -1.33 -1.98
N ILE A 52 -14.14 -1.42 -0.74
CA ILE A 52 -14.98 -0.40 -0.11
C ILE A 52 -14.10 0.60 0.64
N THR A 53 -13.19 0.09 1.46
CA THR A 53 -12.26 0.93 2.21
C THR A 53 -11.03 0.12 2.63
N ILE A 54 -9.99 0.82 3.06
CA ILE A 54 -8.72 0.22 3.47
C ILE A 54 -8.21 0.82 4.78
N GLY A 55 -7.25 0.14 5.39
CA GLY A 55 -6.52 0.65 6.53
C GLY A 55 -7.39 0.90 7.75
N ARG A 56 -7.23 2.06 8.37
CA ARG A 56 -7.97 2.44 9.60
C ARG A 56 -9.46 2.45 9.42
N GLU A 57 -9.95 2.87 8.26
CA GLU A 57 -11.39 2.88 8.00
C GLU A 57 -11.94 1.45 7.95
N ALA A 58 -11.20 0.52 7.34
CA ALA A 58 -11.57 -0.89 7.36
C ALA A 58 -11.51 -1.46 8.80
N LYS A 59 -10.51 -1.06 9.58
CA LYS A 59 -10.37 -1.51 10.98
C LYS A 59 -11.56 -1.11 11.84
N LYS A 60 -12.18 0.03 11.58
CA LYS A 60 -13.38 0.47 12.29
C LYS A 60 -14.57 -0.46 12.12
N LEU A 61 -14.57 -1.27 11.07
CA LEU A 61 -15.64 -2.24 10.79
C LEU A 61 -15.47 -3.55 11.56
N ILE A 62 -14.35 -3.79 12.22
CA ILE A 62 -14.15 -5.03 12.99
C ILE A 62 -15.23 -5.14 14.06
N GLY A 63 -15.91 -6.28 14.09
CA GLY A 63 -16.98 -6.56 15.03
C GLY A 63 -18.36 -5.98 14.66
N ARG A 64 -18.46 -5.24 13.56
CA ARG A 64 -19.72 -4.66 13.08
C ARG A 64 -19.83 -4.69 11.55
N VAL A 65 -19.32 -5.75 10.95
CA VAL A 65 -19.32 -5.89 9.49
C VAL A 65 -20.70 -6.35 9.02
N PRO A 66 -21.35 -5.63 8.08
CA PRO A 66 -22.54 -6.14 7.41
C PRO A 66 -22.26 -7.45 6.66
N ASP A 67 -23.28 -8.28 6.50
CA ASP A 67 -23.14 -9.58 5.83
C ASP A 67 -22.65 -9.47 4.36
N THR A 68 -22.82 -8.32 3.75
CA THR A 68 -22.38 -8.04 2.37
C THR A 68 -20.90 -7.69 2.23
N ILE A 69 -20.22 -7.44 3.36
CA ILE A 69 -18.85 -6.98 3.40
C ILE A 69 -17.96 -8.04 4.03
N GLU A 70 -16.76 -8.20 3.50
CA GLU A 70 -15.71 -9.05 4.06
C GLU A 70 -14.49 -8.20 4.40
N LEU A 71 -13.89 -8.47 5.56
CA LEU A 71 -12.59 -7.91 5.93
C LEU A 71 -11.48 -8.87 5.49
N VAL A 72 -10.57 -8.36 4.68
CA VAL A 72 -9.47 -9.15 4.10
C VAL A 72 -8.14 -8.69 4.67
N ARG A 73 -7.38 -9.64 5.20
CA ARG A 73 -5.97 -9.44 5.57
C ARG A 73 -5.10 -10.09 4.50
N PRO A 74 -4.52 -9.31 3.58
CA PRO A 74 -3.79 -9.88 2.46
C PRO A 74 -2.49 -10.58 2.86
N LEU A 75 -1.97 -10.28 4.05
CA LEU A 75 -0.79 -10.96 4.61
C LEU A 75 -1.17 -11.64 5.93
N ARG A 76 -0.73 -12.90 6.07
CA ARG A 76 -0.88 -13.68 7.31
C ARG A 76 0.44 -14.37 7.62
N ASP A 77 0.94 -14.21 8.84
CA ASP A 77 2.18 -14.85 9.31
C ASP A 77 3.37 -14.64 8.35
N GLY A 78 3.51 -13.43 7.81
CA GLY A 78 4.56 -13.09 6.87
C GLY A 78 4.40 -13.68 5.47
N VAL A 79 3.22 -14.19 5.14
CA VAL A 79 2.91 -14.77 3.82
C VAL A 79 1.80 -13.96 3.16
N ILE A 80 1.95 -13.68 1.86
CA ILE A 80 0.89 -13.07 1.08
C ILE A 80 -0.15 -14.15 0.74
N SER A 81 -1.34 -14.03 1.30
CA SER A 81 -2.46 -14.95 1.02
C SER A 81 -3.35 -14.45 -0.13
N GLU A 82 -3.40 -13.14 -0.34
CA GLU A 82 -4.26 -12.49 -1.33
C GLU A 82 -3.43 -11.44 -2.08
N ILE A 83 -2.71 -11.85 -3.12
CA ILE A 83 -1.77 -10.96 -3.84
C ILE A 83 -2.48 -9.76 -4.48
N GLU A 84 -3.63 -9.97 -5.09
CA GLU A 84 -4.39 -8.89 -5.75
C GLU A 84 -4.84 -7.84 -4.73
N MET A 85 -5.26 -8.27 -3.55
CA MET A 85 -5.65 -7.36 -2.47
C MET A 85 -4.45 -6.63 -1.89
N ALA A 86 -3.30 -7.29 -1.78
CA ALA A 86 -2.06 -6.65 -1.36
C ALA A 86 -1.62 -5.56 -2.36
N GLU A 87 -1.71 -5.85 -3.65
CA GLU A 87 -1.41 -4.88 -4.72
C GLU A 87 -2.31 -3.66 -4.65
N GLU A 88 -3.61 -3.85 -4.52
CA GLU A 88 -4.57 -2.76 -4.45
C GLU A 88 -4.37 -1.91 -3.19
N LEU A 89 -4.07 -2.55 -2.07
CA LEU A 89 -3.73 -1.84 -0.84
C LEU A 89 -2.52 -0.95 -1.03
N VAL A 90 -1.43 -1.49 -1.57
CA VAL A 90 -0.19 -0.74 -1.80
C VAL A 90 -0.41 0.40 -2.79
N LYS A 91 -1.08 0.15 -3.90
CA LYS A 91 -1.43 1.19 -4.88
C LYS A 91 -2.19 2.35 -4.25
N THR A 92 -3.22 2.02 -3.48
CA THR A 92 -4.07 3.03 -2.85
C THR A 92 -3.30 3.85 -1.82
N LEU A 93 -2.53 3.19 -0.96
CA LEU A 93 -1.72 3.88 0.04
C LEU A 93 -0.61 4.72 -0.59
N LEU A 94 0.03 4.21 -1.63
CA LEU A 94 1.06 4.94 -2.36
C LEU A 94 0.48 6.19 -3.04
N SER A 95 -0.67 6.04 -3.68
CA SER A 95 -1.39 7.15 -4.30
C SER A 95 -1.75 8.25 -3.29
N ARG A 96 -2.18 7.87 -2.09
CA ARG A 96 -2.45 8.81 -1.00
C ARG A 96 -1.19 9.51 -0.49
N ALA A 97 -0.08 8.77 -0.43
CA ALA A 97 1.18 9.28 0.09
C ALA A 97 1.83 10.31 -0.83
N ILE A 98 1.84 10.05 -2.12
CA ILE A 98 2.57 10.86 -3.10
C ILE A 98 1.68 11.59 -4.10
N GLY A 99 0.46 11.14 -4.28
CA GLY A 99 -0.45 11.71 -5.27
C GLY A 99 0.19 11.74 -6.67
N ARG A 100 -0.03 12.84 -7.39
CA ARG A 100 0.58 13.09 -8.70
C ARG A 100 1.89 13.90 -8.60
N ALA A 101 2.36 14.15 -7.39
CA ALA A 101 3.49 15.05 -7.14
C ALA A 101 4.84 14.49 -7.59
N TYR A 102 4.94 13.18 -7.73
CA TYR A 102 6.20 12.50 -8.05
C TYR A 102 6.14 11.89 -9.44
N SER A 103 6.97 12.41 -10.34
CA SER A 103 7.28 11.75 -11.58
C SER A 103 8.48 10.82 -11.34
N ARG A 104 8.27 9.51 -11.49
CA ARG A 104 9.33 8.48 -11.41
C ARG A 104 10.05 8.39 -10.07
N PRO A 105 9.34 8.13 -8.95
CA PRO A 105 10.01 7.84 -7.70
C PRO A 105 10.77 6.50 -7.79
N ARG A 106 11.89 6.41 -7.07
CA ARG A 106 12.50 5.11 -6.79
C ARG A 106 11.80 4.52 -5.59
N ILE A 107 11.28 3.31 -5.75
CA ILE A 107 10.52 2.64 -4.71
C ILE A 107 11.23 1.36 -4.29
N VAL A 108 11.46 1.23 -3.00
CA VAL A 108 11.94 -0.01 -2.38
C VAL A 108 10.79 -0.59 -1.57
N ILE A 109 10.44 -1.84 -1.85
CA ILE A 109 9.41 -2.55 -1.10
C ILE A 109 10.05 -3.63 -0.25
N CYS A 110 9.86 -3.54 1.06
CA CYS A 110 10.23 -4.60 1.99
C CYS A 110 9.06 -5.55 2.14
N VAL A 111 9.29 -6.82 1.81
CA VAL A 111 8.28 -7.87 1.87
C VAL A 111 8.72 -8.99 2.81
N PRO A 112 7.77 -9.75 3.37
CA PRO A 112 8.10 -10.91 4.20
C PRO A 112 8.89 -11.97 3.44
N ASN A 113 9.68 -12.77 4.16
CA ASN A 113 10.54 -13.80 3.58
C ASN A 113 9.79 -14.93 2.83
N GLY A 114 8.50 -15.09 3.11
CA GLY A 114 7.67 -16.11 2.47
C GLY A 114 7.11 -15.71 1.10
N VAL A 115 7.49 -14.55 0.58
CA VAL A 115 6.97 -14.05 -0.70
C VAL A 115 7.61 -14.81 -1.87
N THR A 116 6.79 -15.33 -2.77
CA THR A 116 7.27 -16.04 -3.96
C THR A 116 7.84 -15.08 -5.00
N SER A 117 8.62 -15.61 -5.93
CA SER A 117 9.19 -14.82 -7.04
C SER A 117 8.10 -14.15 -7.90
N VAL A 118 6.97 -14.82 -8.10
CA VAL A 118 5.83 -14.28 -8.86
C VAL A 118 5.20 -13.10 -8.11
N GLU A 119 4.99 -13.23 -6.81
CA GLU A 119 4.46 -12.17 -5.97
C GLU A 119 5.41 -10.97 -5.91
N GLN A 120 6.71 -11.21 -5.85
CA GLN A 120 7.73 -10.15 -5.93
C GLN A 120 7.63 -9.38 -7.24
N LEU A 121 7.48 -10.07 -8.37
CA LEU A 121 7.33 -9.44 -9.68
C LEU A 121 6.05 -8.60 -9.76
N SER A 122 4.94 -9.08 -9.21
CA SER A 122 3.69 -8.33 -9.13
C SER A 122 3.86 -7.03 -8.35
N LEU A 123 4.54 -7.07 -7.21
CA LEU A 123 4.80 -5.87 -6.39
C LEU A 123 5.77 -4.91 -7.08
N ILE A 124 6.77 -5.40 -7.80
CA ILE A 124 7.67 -4.57 -8.60
C ILE A 124 6.89 -3.84 -9.70
N HIS A 125 5.93 -4.50 -10.32
CA HIS A 125 5.10 -3.89 -11.35
C HIS A 125 4.27 -2.71 -10.82
N ILE A 126 3.84 -2.75 -9.56
CA ILE A 126 3.18 -1.61 -8.89
C ILE A 126 4.17 -0.45 -8.71
N SER A 127 5.39 -0.73 -8.33
CA SER A 127 6.42 0.28 -8.07
C SER A 127 6.98 0.91 -9.34
N GLU A 128 6.72 0.32 -10.50
CA GLU A 128 7.05 0.88 -11.81
C GLU A 128 5.76 1.26 -12.57
N PRO A 129 5.01 2.27 -12.09
CA PRO A 129 3.77 2.63 -12.75
C PRO A 129 4.07 3.16 -14.14
N THR A 130 3.55 2.46 -15.14
CA THR A 130 3.42 2.95 -16.53
C THR A 130 4.61 3.76 -17.03
N ARG A 131 5.70 3.08 -17.37
CA ARG A 131 6.61 3.66 -18.33
C ARG A 131 5.88 3.65 -19.68
N PRO A 132 5.63 4.79 -20.29
CA PRO A 132 5.23 4.78 -21.69
C PRO A 132 6.39 4.15 -22.46
N TYR A 133 6.10 3.07 -23.10
CA TYR A 133 7.04 2.43 -23.99
C TYR A 133 7.26 3.30 -25.22
#